data_79eb93e75b2fbb56c8e275638e235510
#
_entry.id   79eb93e75b2fbb56c8e275638e235510
#
_cell.length_a   1.000
_cell.length_b   1.000
_cell.length_c   1.000
_cell.angle_alpha   90.00
_cell.angle_beta   90.00
_cell.angle_gamma   90.00
#
_symmetry.space_group_name_H-M   'P 1'
#
loop_
_entity.id
_entity.type
_entity.pdbx_description
1 polymer ?
#
loop_
_entity_poly.entity_id
_entity_poly.type
_entity_poly.pdbx_seq_one_letter_code
_entity_poly.pdbx_strand_id
1 'polypeptide(L)'
;MNIAGKKILVIGGAGFIGSHVVEELLKTEVAEVVIYDNFARGKMEYIEEHLKDDRCSFYQNGGDIREIDILNDAMQGMDGVFHLAAMWLLHCKDYPRTAFDVNIQGTFNVLEACVKNNIERLVYSSSASVYGDAVEVPMTEEHPFNNKNFYGATKIASEAMCRATHDRFGLNYVGLRYMNVYGAHQDQTAAYTGVVPIMLNKIDANESPVINGDGSQAYDFISVQDVA
;
A
#
# COMPACT_ATOMS: atom_id res chain seq x y z
N MET A 1 -5.60 3.49 -18.27
CA MET A 1 -5.38 4.97 -18.25
C MET A 1 -3.97 5.23 -18.78
N ASN A 2 -3.79 6.15 -19.73
CA ASN A 2 -2.45 6.69 -20.02
C ASN A 2 -2.14 7.73 -18.95
N ILE A 3 -0.93 7.68 -18.37
CA ILE A 3 -0.56 8.51 -17.24
C ILE A 3 -0.04 9.92 -17.65
N ALA A 4 0.36 10.09 -18.92
CA ALA A 4 0.85 11.36 -19.42
C ALA A 4 -0.19 12.48 -19.25
N GLY A 5 0.22 13.58 -18.65
CA GLY A 5 -0.62 14.74 -18.36
C GLY A 5 -1.66 14.54 -17.26
N LYS A 6 -1.62 13.42 -16.52
CA LYS A 6 -2.57 13.10 -15.46
C LYS A 6 -2.12 13.61 -14.09
N LYS A 7 -3.10 13.86 -13.23
CA LYS A 7 -2.92 14.24 -11.82
C LYS A 7 -3.21 13.04 -10.94
N ILE A 8 -2.28 12.67 -10.12
CA ILE A 8 -2.32 11.42 -9.34
C ILE A 8 -2.23 11.71 -7.85
N LEU A 9 -3.17 11.15 -7.08
CA LEU A 9 -3.10 11.12 -5.62
C LEU A 9 -2.49 9.80 -5.15
N VAL A 10 -1.44 9.87 -4.33
CA VAL A 10 -0.80 8.70 -3.73
C VAL A 10 -1.10 8.67 -2.23
N ILE A 11 -2.08 7.86 -1.83
CA ILE A 11 -2.50 7.67 -0.44
C ILE A 11 -1.56 6.67 0.23
N GLY A 12 -0.86 7.10 1.27
CA GLY A 12 0.26 6.36 1.87
C GLY A 12 1.58 6.60 1.13
N GLY A 13 1.70 7.76 0.46
CA GLY A 13 2.82 8.09 -0.41
C GLY A 13 4.14 8.38 0.32
N ALA A 14 4.12 8.66 1.63
CA ALA A 14 5.33 8.79 2.44
C ALA A 14 5.78 7.47 3.09
N GLY A 15 5.06 6.36 2.82
CA GLY A 15 5.39 5.03 3.30
C GLY A 15 6.45 4.32 2.46
N PHE A 16 6.81 3.09 2.88
CA PHE A 16 7.81 2.24 2.23
C PHE A 16 7.55 2.07 0.71
N ILE A 17 6.42 1.50 0.32
CA ILE A 17 6.10 1.27 -1.11
C ILE A 17 5.68 2.59 -1.77
N GLY A 18 4.91 3.42 -1.07
CA GLY A 18 4.35 4.65 -1.62
C GLY A 18 5.38 5.65 -2.10
N SER A 19 6.52 5.81 -1.38
CA SER A 19 7.60 6.70 -1.79
C SER A 19 8.24 6.26 -3.11
N HIS A 20 8.37 4.96 -3.35
CA HIS A 20 8.87 4.44 -4.63
C HIS A 20 7.83 4.60 -5.75
N VAL A 21 6.54 4.44 -5.48
CA VAL A 21 5.47 4.77 -6.45
C VAL A 21 5.53 6.24 -6.85
N VAL A 22 5.72 7.15 -5.89
CA VAL A 22 5.92 8.59 -6.18
C VAL A 22 7.15 8.80 -7.07
N GLU A 23 8.28 8.15 -6.75
CA GLU A 23 9.50 8.21 -7.54
C GLU A 23 9.26 7.76 -9.00
N GLU A 24 8.64 6.60 -9.20
CA GLU A 24 8.36 6.07 -10.54
C GLU A 24 7.37 6.95 -11.32
N LEU A 25 6.34 7.49 -10.67
CA LEU A 25 5.43 8.46 -11.29
C LEU A 25 6.16 9.70 -11.80
N LEU A 26 7.09 10.25 -11.04
CA LEU A 26 7.86 11.44 -11.43
C LEU A 26 8.84 11.20 -12.58
N LYS A 27 9.21 9.94 -12.86
CA LYS A 27 9.99 9.57 -14.06
C LYS A 27 9.15 9.58 -15.34
N THR A 28 7.84 9.69 -15.23
CA THR A 28 6.90 9.73 -16.35
C THR A 28 6.50 11.19 -16.72
N GLU A 29 5.64 11.32 -17.72
CA GLU A 29 5.05 12.61 -18.12
C GLU A 29 3.79 12.96 -17.31
N VAL A 30 3.73 12.57 -16.03
CA VAL A 30 2.62 12.93 -15.13
C VAL A 30 2.56 14.45 -14.95
N ALA A 31 1.34 15.03 -14.88
CA ALA A 31 1.19 16.46 -14.69
C ALA A 31 1.38 16.88 -13.22
N GLU A 32 0.90 16.05 -12.29
CA GLU A 32 0.94 16.34 -10.86
C GLU A 32 0.90 15.05 -10.04
N VAL A 33 1.66 15.00 -8.96
CA VAL A 33 1.61 13.95 -7.95
C VAL A 33 1.36 14.59 -6.59
N VAL A 34 0.26 14.24 -5.95
CA VAL A 34 -0.08 14.70 -4.60
C VAL A 34 0.09 13.54 -3.63
N ILE A 35 0.92 13.71 -2.61
CA ILE A 35 1.13 12.75 -1.55
C ILE A 35 0.11 13.01 -0.44
N TYR A 36 -0.66 11.99 -0.06
CA TYR A 36 -1.60 12.01 1.06
C TYR A 36 -1.16 10.98 2.10
N ASP A 37 -0.67 11.43 3.26
CA ASP A 37 -0.12 10.54 4.29
C ASP A 37 -0.27 11.20 5.67
N ASN A 38 -0.62 10.44 6.69
CA ASN A 38 -0.72 10.92 8.07
C ASN A 38 0.57 10.68 8.89
N PHE A 39 1.62 10.18 8.24
CA PHE A 39 2.92 9.85 8.83
C PHE A 39 2.86 8.89 10.03
N ALA A 40 1.80 8.09 10.16
CA ALA A 40 1.75 7.04 11.19
C ALA A 40 2.90 6.04 11.06
N ARG A 41 3.37 5.80 9.83
CA ARG A 41 4.56 5.02 9.48
C ARG A 41 5.39 5.64 8.36
N GLY A 42 4.80 6.51 7.58
CA GLY A 42 5.48 7.31 6.58
C GLY A 42 6.52 8.22 7.23
N LYS A 43 7.54 8.61 6.48
CA LYS A 43 8.59 9.50 6.95
C LYS A 43 8.85 10.59 5.92
N MET A 44 9.07 11.82 6.40
CA MET A 44 9.40 12.95 5.52
C MET A 44 10.68 12.67 4.72
N GLU A 45 11.69 12.04 5.35
CA GLU A 45 12.95 11.68 4.71
C GLU A 45 12.80 10.81 3.45
N TYR A 46 11.68 10.08 3.31
CA TYR A 46 11.43 9.23 2.13
C TYR A 46 10.90 10.02 0.92
N ILE A 47 10.42 11.24 1.15
CA ILE A 47 9.79 12.05 0.11
C ILE A 47 10.45 13.42 -0.12
N GLU A 48 11.41 13.83 0.72
CA GLU A 48 12.09 15.14 0.64
C GLU A 48 12.68 15.42 -0.75
N GLU A 49 13.31 14.42 -1.38
CA GLU A 49 13.87 14.56 -2.73
C GLU A 49 12.77 14.70 -3.78
N HIS A 50 11.67 13.97 -3.63
CA HIS A 50 10.54 14.04 -4.55
C HIS A 50 9.84 15.40 -4.51
N LEU A 51 9.77 16.03 -3.33
CA LEU A 51 9.18 17.36 -3.15
C LEU A 51 9.99 18.51 -3.76
N LYS A 52 11.18 18.24 -4.31
CA LYS A 52 11.96 19.21 -5.10
C LYS A 52 11.51 19.31 -6.56
N ASP A 53 10.74 18.33 -7.04
CA ASP A 53 10.08 18.39 -8.35
C ASP A 53 8.82 19.24 -8.23
N ASP A 54 8.69 20.29 -9.06
CA ASP A 54 7.55 21.21 -9.03
C ASP A 54 6.19 20.51 -9.29
N ARG A 55 6.20 19.31 -9.84
CA ARG A 55 5.01 18.48 -10.06
C ARG A 55 4.58 17.70 -8.82
N CYS A 56 5.43 17.62 -7.79
CA CYS A 56 5.16 16.84 -6.58
C CYS A 56 4.82 17.75 -5.40
N SER A 57 3.76 17.44 -4.71
CA SER A 57 3.38 18.15 -3.50
C SER A 57 2.86 17.21 -2.43
N PHE A 58 2.88 17.69 -1.19
CA PHE A 58 2.29 17.02 -0.04
C PHE A 58 1.00 17.74 0.36
N TYR A 59 -0.07 16.97 0.57
CA TYR A 59 -1.35 17.52 1.02
C TYR A 59 -1.29 17.90 2.51
N GLN A 60 -1.34 19.20 2.82
CA GLN A 60 -1.04 19.72 4.15
C GLN A 60 -2.21 19.69 5.12
N ASN A 61 -3.45 19.56 4.62
CA ASN A 61 -4.65 19.71 5.46
C ASN A 61 -5.12 18.40 6.12
N GLY A 62 -4.36 17.32 5.99
CA GLY A 62 -4.67 16.02 6.57
C GLY A 62 -3.95 14.88 5.86
N GLY A 63 -4.25 13.66 6.22
CA GLY A 63 -3.60 12.45 5.67
C GLY A 63 -4.26 11.16 6.14
N ASP A 64 -5.31 11.29 6.93
CA ASP A 64 -6.03 10.12 7.47
C ASP A 64 -7.22 9.76 6.57
N ILE A 65 -7.23 8.53 6.07
CA ILE A 65 -8.31 8.02 5.20
C ILE A 65 -9.65 7.84 5.92
N ARG A 66 -9.67 7.96 7.26
CA ARG A 66 -10.91 7.94 8.04
C ARG A 66 -11.68 9.26 7.97
N GLU A 67 -11.00 10.35 7.60
CA GLU A 67 -11.55 11.71 7.50
C GLU A 67 -12.08 11.95 6.08
N ILE A 68 -13.32 11.52 5.82
CA ILE A 68 -13.91 11.48 4.46
C ILE A 68 -13.98 12.87 3.80
N ASP A 69 -14.26 13.94 4.54
CA ASP A 69 -14.37 15.28 3.97
C ASP A 69 -13.00 15.81 3.51
N ILE A 70 -11.96 15.57 4.31
CA ILE A 70 -10.58 15.95 3.99
C ILE A 70 -10.08 15.13 2.80
N LEU A 71 -10.38 13.84 2.76
CA LEU A 71 -10.03 12.94 1.67
C LEU A 71 -10.71 13.36 0.35
N ASN A 72 -12.00 13.71 0.41
CA ASN A 72 -12.73 14.25 -0.74
C ASN A 72 -12.07 15.52 -1.28
N ASP A 73 -11.62 16.42 -0.41
CA ASP A 73 -10.97 17.65 -0.78
C ASP A 73 -9.62 17.38 -1.50
N ALA A 74 -8.83 16.45 -0.95
CA ALA A 74 -7.57 16.01 -1.56
C ALA A 74 -7.74 15.35 -2.93
N MET A 75 -8.90 14.73 -3.20
CA MET A 75 -9.21 14.07 -4.49
C MET A 75 -9.76 15.01 -5.56
N GLN A 76 -10.09 16.27 -5.23
CA GLN A 76 -10.65 17.19 -6.22
C GLN A 76 -9.68 17.42 -7.38
N GLY A 77 -10.16 17.17 -8.60
CA GLY A 77 -9.39 17.36 -9.82
C GLY A 77 -8.29 16.34 -10.07
N MET A 78 -8.22 15.27 -9.29
CA MET A 78 -7.33 14.13 -9.56
C MET A 78 -7.93 13.21 -10.62
N ASP A 79 -7.07 12.60 -11.44
CA ASP A 79 -7.46 11.63 -12.46
C ASP A 79 -7.32 10.18 -11.96
N GLY A 80 -6.30 9.89 -11.15
CA GLY A 80 -6.00 8.57 -10.66
C GLY A 80 -5.60 8.54 -9.19
N VAL A 81 -5.80 7.41 -8.55
CA VAL A 81 -5.49 7.19 -7.13
C VAL A 81 -4.71 5.91 -6.94
N PHE A 82 -3.58 5.99 -6.24
CA PHE A 82 -2.90 4.84 -5.64
C PHE A 82 -3.26 4.78 -4.16
N HIS A 83 -3.84 3.67 -3.71
CA HIS A 83 -4.24 3.48 -2.32
C HIS A 83 -3.35 2.43 -1.65
N LEU A 84 -2.31 2.91 -0.95
CA LEU A 84 -1.34 2.09 -0.22
C LEU A 84 -1.50 2.19 1.31
N ALA A 85 -2.21 3.21 1.80
CA ALA A 85 -2.40 3.38 3.24
C ALA A 85 -3.16 2.18 3.84
N ALA A 86 -2.57 1.57 4.84
CA ALA A 86 -3.17 0.47 5.59
C ALA A 86 -2.45 0.28 6.92
N MET A 87 -3.18 -0.20 7.89
CA MET A 87 -2.62 -0.78 9.10
C MET A 87 -2.09 -2.18 8.78
N TRP A 88 -0.83 -2.45 9.14
CA TRP A 88 -0.13 -3.67 8.74
C TRP A 88 -0.41 -4.87 9.65
N LEU A 89 0.03 -6.06 9.22
CA LEU A 89 -0.32 -7.38 9.75
C LEU A 89 -0.35 -7.46 11.29
N LEU A 90 0.73 -7.02 11.94
CA LEU A 90 0.88 -7.22 13.38
C LEU A 90 0.06 -6.24 14.21
N HIS A 91 0.01 -4.98 13.80
CA HIS A 91 -0.90 -4.03 14.43
C HIS A 91 -2.36 -4.45 14.27
N CYS A 92 -2.73 -5.09 13.15
CA CYS A 92 -4.07 -5.65 13.00
C CYS A 92 -4.37 -6.75 14.01
N LYS A 93 -3.35 -7.54 14.41
CA LYS A 93 -3.50 -8.56 15.46
C LYS A 93 -3.72 -7.92 16.83
N ASP A 94 -2.92 -6.90 17.16
CA ASP A 94 -2.93 -6.28 18.48
C ASP A 94 -4.09 -5.28 18.66
N TYR A 95 -4.50 -4.62 17.56
CA TYR A 95 -5.54 -3.58 17.55
C TYR A 95 -6.60 -3.84 16.47
N PRO A 96 -7.40 -4.91 16.59
CA PRO A 96 -8.33 -5.31 15.52
C PRO A 96 -9.45 -4.28 15.25
N ARG A 97 -9.87 -3.49 16.25
CA ARG A 97 -10.83 -2.40 16.07
C ARG A 97 -10.24 -1.30 15.18
N THR A 98 -9.03 -0.86 15.47
CA THR A 98 -8.33 0.14 14.64
C THR A 98 -8.06 -0.38 13.23
N ALA A 99 -7.76 -1.69 13.10
CA ALA A 99 -7.61 -2.32 11.80
C ALA A 99 -8.89 -2.26 10.97
N PHE A 100 -10.05 -2.47 11.59
CA PHE A 100 -11.35 -2.28 10.94
C PHE A 100 -11.54 -0.83 10.50
N ASP A 101 -11.31 0.13 11.41
CA ASP A 101 -11.54 1.55 11.15
C ASP A 101 -10.62 2.07 10.02
N VAL A 102 -9.35 1.65 9.99
CA VAL A 102 -8.39 2.08 8.95
C VAL A 102 -8.56 1.28 7.67
N ASN A 103 -8.46 -0.06 7.72
CA ASN A 103 -8.35 -0.87 6.51
C ASN A 103 -9.69 -1.10 5.82
N ILE A 104 -10.80 -1.16 6.56
CA ILE A 104 -12.13 -1.41 6.00
C ILE A 104 -12.88 -0.09 5.81
N GLN A 105 -13.15 0.64 6.87
CA GLN A 105 -13.87 1.92 6.78
C GLN A 105 -13.08 2.95 5.99
N GLY A 106 -11.77 3.09 6.25
CA GLY A 106 -10.91 4.01 5.51
C GLY A 106 -10.84 3.68 4.02
N THR A 107 -10.73 2.38 3.64
CA THR A 107 -10.78 1.98 2.23
C THR A 107 -12.15 2.26 1.62
N PHE A 108 -13.24 2.05 2.36
CA PHE A 108 -14.59 2.41 1.89
C PHE A 108 -14.69 3.92 1.62
N ASN A 109 -14.16 4.77 2.49
CA ASN A 109 -14.09 6.22 2.26
C ASN A 109 -13.31 6.57 0.99
N VAL A 110 -12.19 5.88 0.73
CA VAL A 110 -11.41 6.06 -0.51
C VAL A 110 -12.26 5.72 -1.74
N LEU A 111 -13.02 4.62 -1.70
CA LEU A 111 -13.90 4.21 -2.79
C LEU A 111 -15.04 5.22 -3.02
N GLU A 112 -15.69 5.70 -1.96
CA GLU A 112 -16.71 6.74 -2.06
C GLU A 112 -16.16 8.04 -2.64
N ALA A 113 -14.99 8.48 -2.17
CA ALA A 113 -14.31 9.66 -2.68
C ALA A 113 -13.92 9.52 -4.16
N CYS A 114 -13.44 8.33 -4.57
CA CYS A 114 -13.15 8.04 -5.98
C CYS A 114 -14.39 8.18 -6.87
N VAL A 115 -15.52 7.62 -6.45
CA VAL A 115 -16.79 7.72 -7.19
C VAL A 115 -17.26 9.17 -7.25
N LYS A 116 -17.26 9.88 -6.12
CA LYS A 116 -17.71 11.27 -6.03
C LYS A 116 -16.89 12.23 -6.91
N ASN A 117 -15.59 11.99 -7.01
CA ASN A 117 -14.66 12.84 -7.77
C ASN A 117 -14.40 12.33 -9.20
N ASN A 118 -15.12 11.30 -9.66
CA ASN A 118 -15.02 10.72 -11.00
C ASN A 118 -13.59 10.24 -11.35
N ILE A 119 -12.90 9.62 -10.40
CA ILE A 119 -11.55 9.07 -10.60
C ILE A 119 -11.56 8.04 -11.73
N GLU A 120 -10.67 8.21 -12.73
CA GLU A 120 -10.59 7.31 -13.89
C GLU A 120 -10.06 5.92 -13.53
N ARG A 121 -9.10 5.85 -12.57
CA ARG A 121 -8.48 4.60 -12.17
C ARG A 121 -8.04 4.62 -10.71
N LEU A 122 -8.40 3.56 -9.99
CA LEU A 122 -7.87 3.24 -8.67
C LEU A 122 -6.88 2.07 -8.77
N VAL A 123 -5.68 2.23 -8.23
CA VAL A 123 -4.74 1.13 -7.94
C VAL A 123 -4.80 0.85 -6.44
N TYR A 124 -5.32 -0.32 -6.07
CA TYR A 124 -5.47 -0.74 -4.69
C TYR A 124 -4.39 -1.75 -4.29
N SER A 125 -3.65 -1.46 -3.24
CA SER A 125 -2.66 -2.36 -2.67
C SER A 125 -3.32 -3.43 -1.80
N SER A 126 -3.60 -4.58 -2.39
CA SER A 126 -3.99 -5.79 -1.67
C SER A 126 -2.76 -6.51 -1.09
N SER A 127 -2.85 -7.79 -0.83
CA SER A 127 -1.76 -8.56 -0.21
C SER A 127 -1.95 -10.05 -0.48
N ALA A 128 -0.86 -10.79 -0.61
CA ALA A 128 -0.86 -12.26 -0.58
C ALA A 128 -1.43 -12.85 0.71
N SER A 129 -1.57 -12.05 1.78
CA SER A 129 -2.26 -12.46 3.02
C SER A 129 -3.71 -12.89 2.81
N VAL A 130 -4.34 -12.55 1.66
CA VAL A 130 -5.68 -13.04 1.30
C VAL A 130 -5.69 -14.55 1.06
N TYR A 131 -4.58 -15.09 0.57
CA TYR A 131 -4.43 -16.53 0.28
C TYR A 131 -4.25 -17.38 1.54
N GLY A 132 -3.62 -16.82 2.59
CA GLY A 132 -3.28 -17.59 3.79
C GLY A 132 -2.26 -18.70 3.47
N ASP A 133 -2.45 -19.88 4.08
CA ASP A 133 -1.62 -21.05 3.78
C ASP A 133 -1.96 -21.57 2.36
N ALA A 134 -0.94 -21.84 1.57
CA ALA A 134 -1.12 -22.34 0.22
C ALA A 134 -1.86 -23.69 0.21
N VAL A 135 -2.92 -23.76 -0.58
CA VAL A 135 -3.66 -25.00 -0.85
C VAL A 135 -3.04 -25.72 -2.04
N GLU A 136 -2.53 -24.94 -2.99
CA GLU A 136 -1.78 -25.42 -4.16
C GLU A 136 -0.64 -24.45 -4.48
N VAL A 137 0.41 -24.96 -5.13
CA VAL A 137 1.60 -24.20 -5.51
C VAL A 137 1.91 -24.48 -6.98
N PRO A 138 2.20 -23.45 -7.81
CA PRO A 138 2.21 -22.02 -7.45
C PRO A 138 0.80 -21.46 -7.19
N MET A 139 0.71 -20.46 -6.27
CA MET A 139 -0.54 -19.73 -6.06
C MET A 139 -0.81 -18.79 -7.24
N THR A 140 -1.98 -18.93 -7.83
CA THR A 140 -2.47 -18.01 -8.88
C THR A 140 -3.51 -17.05 -8.31
N GLU A 141 -4.00 -16.11 -9.10
CA GLU A 141 -5.08 -15.20 -8.70
C GLU A 141 -6.39 -15.94 -8.39
N GLU A 142 -6.57 -17.16 -8.94
CA GLU A 142 -7.74 -18.02 -8.70
C GLU A 142 -7.62 -18.86 -7.42
N HIS A 143 -6.45 -18.83 -6.74
CA HIS A 143 -6.27 -19.55 -5.48
C HIS A 143 -7.34 -19.12 -4.46
N PRO A 144 -7.96 -20.05 -3.73
CA PRO A 144 -9.01 -19.73 -2.78
C PRO A 144 -8.50 -18.87 -1.63
N PHE A 145 -9.39 -18.05 -1.08
CA PHE A 145 -9.12 -17.29 0.14
C PHE A 145 -9.08 -18.24 1.34
N ASN A 146 -7.88 -18.53 1.85
CA ASN A 146 -7.63 -19.39 3.00
C ASN A 146 -6.98 -18.61 4.16
N ASN A 147 -7.27 -17.32 4.24
CA ASN A 147 -6.73 -16.43 5.26
C ASN A 147 -7.11 -16.84 6.67
N LYS A 148 -6.16 -16.71 7.63
CA LYS A 148 -6.32 -17.02 9.05
C LYS A 148 -5.98 -15.84 9.97
N ASN A 149 -5.75 -14.66 9.44
CA ASN A 149 -5.37 -13.49 10.22
C ASN A 149 -6.24 -12.27 9.93
N PHE A 150 -6.27 -11.33 10.86
CA PHE A 150 -7.14 -10.16 10.76
C PHE A 150 -6.78 -9.24 9.59
N TYR A 151 -5.48 -9.08 9.32
CA TYR A 151 -5.01 -8.26 8.20
C TYR A 151 -5.50 -8.79 6.84
N GLY A 152 -5.30 -10.09 6.58
CA GLY A 152 -5.81 -10.69 5.35
C GLY A 152 -7.34 -10.61 5.24
N ALA A 153 -8.08 -10.75 6.36
CA ALA A 153 -9.52 -10.56 6.37
C ALA A 153 -9.91 -9.13 5.94
N THR A 154 -9.17 -8.10 6.41
CA THR A 154 -9.43 -6.71 5.97
C THR A 154 -9.14 -6.53 4.48
N LYS A 155 -8.09 -7.17 3.94
CA LYS A 155 -7.75 -7.09 2.51
C LYS A 155 -8.79 -7.79 1.64
N ILE A 156 -9.29 -8.96 2.04
CA ILE A 156 -10.41 -9.66 1.37
C ILE A 156 -11.67 -8.78 1.34
N ALA A 157 -12.03 -8.17 2.47
CA ALA A 157 -13.17 -7.26 2.55
C ALA A 157 -13.00 -6.06 1.60
N SER A 158 -11.80 -5.48 1.56
CA SER A 158 -11.49 -4.35 0.67
C SER A 158 -11.55 -4.72 -0.81
N GLU A 159 -11.05 -5.89 -1.21
CA GLU A 159 -11.19 -6.37 -2.59
C GLU A 159 -12.67 -6.57 -2.98
N ALA A 160 -13.48 -7.12 -2.06
CA ALA A 160 -14.91 -7.28 -2.28
C ALA A 160 -15.62 -5.92 -2.43
N MET A 161 -15.24 -4.90 -1.64
CA MET A 161 -15.76 -3.54 -1.76
C MET A 161 -15.34 -2.88 -3.08
N CYS A 162 -14.08 -3.05 -3.51
CA CYS A 162 -13.61 -2.56 -4.82
C CYS A 162 -14.46 -3.13 -5.96
N ARG A 163 -14.71 -4.44 -5.94
CA ARG A 163 -15.56 -5.12 -6.93
C ARG A 163 -17.00 -4.58 -6.92
N ALA A 164 -17.60 -4.48 -5.74
CA ALA A 164 -18.97 -3.96 -5.61
C ALA A 164 -19.08 -2.51 -6.09
N THR A 165 -18.06 -1.68 -5.84
CA THR A 165 -18.00 -0.30 -6.33
C THR A 165 -17.85 -0.24 -7.85
N HIS A 166 -17.03 -1.11 -8.42
CA HIS A 166 -16.92 -1.25 -9.88
C HIS A 166 -18.27 -1.64 -10.49
N ASP A 167 -18.89 -2.71 -9.98
CA ASP A 167 -20.15 -3.24 -10.52
C ASP A 167 -21.30 -2.21 -10.41
N ARG A 168 -21.32 -1.42 -9.36
CA ARG A 168 -22.40 -0.46 -9.08
C ARG A 168 -22.19 0.90 -9.74
N PHE A 169 -20.97 1.41 -9.74
CA PHE A 169 -20.64 2.79 -10.11
C PHE A 169 -19.68 2.91 -11.29
N GLY A 170 -19.13 1.78 -11.79
CA GLY A 170 -18.21 1.76 -12.92
C GLY A 170 -16.79 2.22 -12.61
N LEU A 171 -16.39 2.33 -11.31
CA LEU A 171 -15.02 2.70 -10.94
C LEU A 171 -14.03 1.67 -11.49
N ASN A 172 -13.16 2.08 -12.40
CA ASN A 172 -12.09 1.22 -12.86
C ASN A 172 -11.04 1.04 -11.76
N TYR A 173 -10.74 -0.20 -11.43
CA TYR A 173 -9.70 -0.49 -10.44
C TYR A 173 -8.81 -1.66 -10.86
N VAL A 174 -7.66 -1.75 -10.21
CA VAL A 174 -6.83 -2.96 -10.16
C VAL A 174 -6.41 -3.16 -8.71
N GLY A 175 -6.54 -4.40 -8.22
CA GLY A 175 -6.06 -4.80 -6.90
C GLY A 175 -4.80 -5.65 -7.06
N LEU A 176 -3.70 -5.23 -6.45
CA LEU A 176 -2.40 -5.91 -6.55
C LEU A 176 -2.12 -6.68 -5.26
N ARG A 177 -2.02 -8.00 -5.34
CA ARG A 177 -1.75 -8.89 -4.20
C ARG A 177 -0.25 -9.08 -4.04
N TYR A 178 0.41 -8.10 -3.40
CA TYR A 178 1.86 -8.15 -3.19
C TYR A 178 2.27 -9.35 -2.34
N MET A 179 3.34 -10.03 -2.75
CA MET A 179 4.08 -11.01 -1.96
C MET A 179 4.97 -10.29 -0.92
N ASN A 180 6.15 -10.82 -0.59
CA ASN A 180 7.02 -10.23 0.43
C ASN A 180 7.89 -9.13 -0.20
N VAL A 181 7.40 -7.90 -0.15
CA VAL A 181 8.13 -6.75 -0.71
C VAL A 181 9.33 -6.42 0.16
N TYR A 182 10.50 -6.22 -0.47
CA TYR A 182 11.72 -5.80 0.19
C TYR A 182 12.40 -4.64 -0.55
N GLY A 183 13.21 -3.86 0.14
CA GLY A 183 13.99 -2.79 -0.49
C GLY A 183 14.26 -1.61 0.43
N ALA A 184 14.75 -0.52 -0.17
CA ALA A 184 14.99 0.74 0.52
C ALA A 184 13.71 1.28 1.17
N HIS A 185 13.84 2.04 2.24
CA HIS A 185 12.74 2.57 3.07
C HIS A 185 11.94 1.50 3.86
N GLN A 186 12.32 0.22 3.76
CA GLN A 186 11.72 -0.79 4.63
C GLN A 186 12.13 -0.53 6.08
N ASP A 187 11.14 -0.52 6.99
CA ASP A 187 11.39 -0.26 8.40
C ASP A 187 12.27 -1.36 9.02
N GLN A 188 13.47 -0.98 9.43
CA GLN A 188 14.47 -1.89 10.01
C GLN A 188 14.32 -2.06 11.54
N THR A 189 13.51 -1.20 12.18
CA THR A 189 13.38 -1.12 13.63
C THR A 189 12.09 -1.74 14.15
N ALA A 190 11.15 -2.04 13.27
CA ALA A 190 9.89 -2.68 13.65
C ALA A 190 10.14 -4.05 14.29
N ALA A 191 9.41 -4.36 15.35
CA ALA A 191 9.51 -5.63 16.08
C ALA A 191 9.38 -6.89 15.19
N TYR A 192 8.92 -6.71 13.94
CA TYR A 192 8.78 -7.73 12.91
C TYR A 192 9.22 -7.18 11.54
N THR A 193 10.41 -6.64 11.53
CA THR A 193 11.15 -6.39 10.30
C THR A 193 11.24 -7.69 9.50
N GLY A 194 11.04 -7.62 8.19
CA GLY A 194 11.16 -8.80 7.32
C GLY A 194 12.54 -9.46 7.44
N VAL A 195 12.64 -10.73 7.08
CA VAL A 195 13.89 -11.51 7.22
C VAL A 195 15.10 -10.86 6.55
N VAL A 196 14.92 -10.20 5.41
CA VAL A 196 16.03 -9.57 4.65
C VAL A 196 16.70 -8.45 5.46
N PRO A 197 15.99 -7.42 5.97
CA PRO A 197 16.62 -6.39 6.82
C PRO A 197 17.24 -6.95 8.11
N ILE A 198 16.61 -7.95 8.74
CA ILE A 198 17.19 -8.59 9.95
C ILE A 198 18.53 -9.22 9.65
N MET A 199 18.64 -9.97 8.54
CA MET A 199 19.89 -10.61 8.15
C MET A 199 20.95 -9.58 7.80
N LEU A 200 20.61 -8.53 7.03
CA LEU A 200 21.55 -7.45 6.70
C LEU A 200 22.07 -6.74 7.93
N ASN A 201 21.21 -6.34 8.86
CA ASN A 201 21.62 -5.68 10.10
C ASN A 201 22.60 -6.55 10.93
N LYS A 202 22.40 -7.86 10.95
CA LYS A 202 23.32 -8.77 11.64
C LYS A 202 24.68 -8.84 10.93
N ILE A 203 24.67 -8.94 9.61
CA ILE A 203 25.90 -8.95 8.81
C ILE A 203 26.69 -7.65 9.01
N ASP A 204 26.00 -6.50 8.96
CA ASP A 204 26.61 -5.19 9.18
C ASP A 204 27.20 -5.04 10.59
N ALA A 205 26.60 -5.69 11.59
CA ALA A 205 27.12 -5.77 12.95
C ALA A 205 28.23 -6.82 13.13
N ASN A 206 28.67 -7.51 12.08
CA ASN A 206 29.57 -8.68 12.12
C ASN A 206 29.03 -9.83 13.01
N GLU A 207 27.71 -9.97 13.07
CA GLU A 207 27.02 -11.06 13.76
C GLU A 207 26.50 -12.08 12.76
N SER A 208 26.47 -13.35 13.14
CA SER A 208 25.86 -14.39 12.29
C SER A 208 24.34 -14.26 12.27
N PRO A 209 23.69 -14.25 11.10
CA PRO A 209 22.25 -14.36 11.01
C PRO A 209 21.75 -15.66 11.67
N VAL A 210 20.58 -15.58 12.33
CA VAL A 210 19.95 -16.73 12.97
C VAL A 210 18.78 -17.20 12.11
N ILE A 211 18.81 -18.46 11.73
CA ILE A 211 17.70 -19.13 11.03
C ILE A 211 16.91 -19.92 12.08
N ASN A 212 15.62 -19.60 12.22
CA ASN A 212 14.72 -20.35 13.08
C ASN A 212 14.21 -21.58 12.33
N GLY A 213 14.34 -22.76 12.94
CA GLY A 213 14.00 -24.03 12.30
C GLY A 213 15.16 -24.63 11.50
N ASP A 214 14.84 -25.36 10.45
CA ASP A 214 15.80 -26.13 9.64
C ASP A 214 16.26 -25.41 8.36
N GLY A 215 15.74 -24.20 8.10
CA GLY A 215 16.06 -23.41 6.91
C GLY A 215 15.31 -23.84 5.65
N SER A 216 14.33 -24.72 5.75
CA SER A 216 13.50 -25.15 4.61
C SER A 216 12.41 -24.14 4.21
N GLN A 217 12.22 -23.07 5.01
CA GLN A 217 11.23 -22.04 4.73
C GLN A 217 11.57 -21.33 3.41
N ALA A 218 10.59 -21.27 2.53
CA ALA A 218 10.67 -20.58 1.26
C ALA A 218 9.55 -19.52 1.17
N TYR A 219 9.92 -18.33 0.69
CA TYR A 219 9.01 -17.23 0.46
C TYR A 219 9.28 -16.61 -0.90
N ASP A 220 8.25 -16.10 -1.53
CA ASP A 220 8.36 -15.29 -2.73
C ASP A 220 8.67 -13.83 -2.34
N PHE A 221 9.83 -13.33 -2.74
CA PHE A 221 10.27 -11.98 -2.49
C PHE A 221 10.25 -11.16 -3.77
N ILE A 222 9.72 -9.94 -3.68
CA ILE A 222 9.66 -9.00 -4.79
C ILE A 222 10.32 -7.67 -4.39
N SER A 223 11.16 -7.13 -5.28
CA SER A 223 11.76 -5.81 -5.06
C SER A 223 10.70 -4.72 -5.04
N VAL A 224 10.88 -3.73 -4.16
CA VAL A 224 10.00 -2.57 -4.11
C VAL A 224 10.01 -1.77 -5.42
N GLN A 225 11.13 -1.78 -6.16
CA GLN A 225 11.22 -1.16 -7.48
C GLN A 225 10.37 -1.88 -8.53
N ASP A 226 10.23 -3.21 -8.43
CA ASP A 226 9.38 -3.98 -9.35
C ASP A 226 7.90 -3.85 -8.99
N VAL A 227 7.60 -3.50 -7.74
CA VAL A 227 6.22 -3.24 -7.28
C VAL A 227 5.76 -1.85 -7.69
N ALA A 228 6.64 -0.86 -7.67
CA ALA A 228 6.35 0.54 -7.96
C ALA A 228 6.17 0.80 -9.46
#